data_dcdbe0ad32569e04feec1967eef8fe37
#
_entry.id   dcdbe0ad32569e04feec1967eef8fe37
#
_cell.length_a   1.000
_cell.length_b   1.000
_cell.length_c   1.000
_cell.angle_alpha   90.00
_cell.angle_beta   90.00
_cell.angle_gamma   90.00
#
_symmetry.space_group_name_H-M   'P 1'
#
loop_
_entity.id
_entity.type
_entity.pdbx_description
1 polymer ?
#
loop_
_entity_poly.entity_id
_entity_poly.type
_entity_poly.pdbx_seq_one_letter_code
_entity_poly.pdbx_strand_id
1 'polypeptide(L)'
;MRPQNLPVFNSSAIEMNLVNLKGLSEHFVYLNDDTVILRPTPRERLFQHGLPVDFLCHGWLKRGTLFSRLRGQNSWVDALNNNIRLINRQFQPASLSKPQLFASSYSLREKISNILLKYFYRHYFWFAHWHLPQPYTRHTLQEVYQHFAPEILASTANRFRAPNDLTIYLNRYWQLASGAFIPHKYNDGYVRNISNLADLSHAIDHLNQHPEIRFVCLNDTCTSPNSNEVAQLIHAQHTFYQHYLPNPASFELNNSQTLL
;
A
#
# COMPACT_ATOMS: atom_id res chain seq x y z
N MET A 1 6.61 -0.34 -19.66
CA MET A 1 7.03 -1.76 -19.69
C MET A 1 7.59 -2.08 -21.06
N ARG A 2 8.63 -2.89 -21.15
CA ARG A 2 9.19 -3.29 -22.46
C ARG A 2 8.28 -4.31 -23.13
N PRO A 3 7.97 -4.20 -24.44
CA PRO A 3 7.04 -5.12 -25.13
C PRO A 3 7.39 -6.61 -24.98
N GLN A 4 8.69 -6.94 -24.96
CA GLN A 4 9.15 -8.33 -24.80
C GLN A 4 8.83 -8.96 -23.44
N ASN A 5 8.47 -8.15 -22.43
CA ASN A 5 8.10 -8.65 -21.10
C ASN A 5 6.61 -8.98 -21.00
N LEU A 6 5.82 -8.66 -22.01
CA LEU A 6 4.37 -8.94 -22.03
C LEU A 6 4.08 -10.37 -22.52
N PRO A 7 2.99 -11.00 -22.05
CA PRO A 7 2.10 -10.56 -20.98
C PRO A 7 2.74 -10.70 -19.60
N VAL A 8 2.28 -9.88 -18.63
CA VAL A 8 2.75 -9.87 -17.24
C VAL A 8 1.61 -10.25 -16.31
N PHE A 9 1.89 -11.17 -15.40
CA PHE A 9 0.99 -11.67 -14.35
C PHE A 9 1.53 -11.34 -12.93
N ASN A 10 2.44 -10.37 -12.85
CA ASN A 10 3.08 -9.90 -11.63
C ASN A 10 2.66 -8.46 -11.36
N SER A 11 1.77 -8.25 -10.38
CA SER A 11 1.30 -6.92 -9.98
C SER A 11 2.46 -5.99 -9.62
N SER A 12 3.49 -6.50 -8.94
CA SER A 12 4.68 -5.73 -8.57
C SER A 12 5.41 -5.15 -9.79
N ALA A 13 5.51 -5.92 -10.88
CA ALA A 13 6.10 -5.43 -12.12
C ALA A 13 5.24 -4.34 -12.80
N ILE A 14 3.91 -4.44 -12.71
CA ILE A 14 2.99 -3.43 -13.20
C ILE A 14 3.13 -2.14 -12.38
N GLU A 15 3.07 -2.26 -11.05
CA GLU A 15 3.20 -1.16 -10.09
C GLU A 15 4.50 -0.35 -10.29
N MET A 16 5.62 -1.03 -10.45
CA MET A 16 6.92 -0.38 -10.64
C MET A 16 7.06 0.30 -12.01
N ASN A 17 6.12 0.08 -12.94
CA ASN A 17 6.04 0.80 -14.22
C ASN A 17 5.14 2.04 -14.19
N LEU A 18 4.50 2.39 -13.09
CA LEU A 18 3.66 3.59 -12.99
C LEU A 18 4.43 4.88 -13.32
N VAL A 19 5.72 4.92 -13.09
CA VAL A 19 6.59 6.06 -13.49
C VAL A 19 6.53 6.36 -14.99
N ASN A 20 6.20 5.36 -15.81
CA ASN A 20 6.10 5.48 -17.28
C ASN A 20 4.68 5.78 -17.76
N LEU A 21 3.72 5.97 -16.86
CA LEU A 21 2.33 6.26 -17.21
C LEU A 21 2.21 7.71 -17.71
N LYS A 22 1.85 7.84 -19.00
CA LYS A 22 1.62 9.16 -19.62
C LYS A 22 0.39 9.82 -18.99
N GLY A 23 0.51 11.11 -18.65
CA GLY A 23 -0.59 11.86 -18.05
C GLY A 23 -0.81 11.62 -16.55
N LEU A 24 0.05 10.85 -15.88
CA LEU A 24 -0.03 10.70 -14.43
C LEU A 24 0.12 12.07 -13.76
N SER A 25 -0.86 12.43 -12.92
CA SER A 25 -0.84 13.67 -12.14
C SER A 25 0.36 13.72 -11.19
N GLU A 26 0.80 14.96 -10.84
CA GLU A 26 1.87 15.12 -9.84
C GLU A 26 1.47 14.48 -8.50
N HIS A 27 0.25 14.70 -8.05
CA HIS A 27 -0.32 14.07 -6.87
C HIS A 27 -1.32 13.03 -7.31
N PHE A 28 -1.15 11.80 -6.88
CA PHE A 28 -2.07 10.71 -7.17
C PHE A 28 -2.19 9.74 -5.98
N VAL A 29 -3.27 9.00 -5.97
CA VAL A 29 -3.53 7.97 -4.96
C VAL A 29 -3.49 6.61 -5.64
N TYR A 30 -2.67 5.73 -5.11
CA TYR A 30 -2.63 4.34 -5.53
C TYR A 30 -3.57 3.51 -4.64
N LEU A 31 -4.40 2.70 -5.27
CA LEU A 31 -5.29 1.73 -4.63
C LEU A 31 -5.03 0.35 -5.23
N ASN A 32 -5.06 -0.67 -4.37
CA ASN A 32 -5.21 -2.04 -4.83
C ASN A 32 -6.67 -2.31 -5.20
N ASP A 33 -6.93 -3.36 -5.96
CA ASP A 33 -8.25 -3.81 -6.41
C ASP A 33 -9.21 -4.20 -5.27
N ASP A 34 -8.66 -4.59 -4.12
CA ASP A 34 -9.39 -4.92 -2.89
C ASP A 34 -9.64 -3.71 -1.96
N THR A 35 -9.24 -2.52 -2.38
CA THR A 35 -9.26 -1.30 -1.54
C THR A 35 -10.27 -0.28 -2.06
N VAL A 36 -11.09 0.25 -1.17
CA VAL A 36 -12.17 1.19 -1.50
C VAL A 36 -12.14 2.42 -0.59
N ILE A 37 -12.45 3.59 -1.15
CA ILE A 37 -12.72 4.83 -0.43
C ILE A 37 -14.23 4.89 -0.20
N LEU A 38 -14.69 4.46 0.99
CA LEU A 38 -16.12 4.34 1.30
C LEU A 38 -16.80 5.68 1.63
N ARG A 39 -16.03 6.69 2.03
CA ARG A 39 -16.61 7.95 2.53
C ARG A 39 -15.90 9.15 1.95
N PRO A 40 -16.57 10.31 1.83
CA PRO A 40 -15.95 11.54 1.36
C PRO A 40 -14.62 11.82 2.07
N THR A 41 -13.58 11.99 1.29
CA THR A 41 -12.22 12.16 1.77
C THR A 41 -11.69 13.50 1.27
N PRO A 42 -11.46 14.49 2.16
CA PRO A 42 -10.90 15.76 1.76
C PRO A 42 -9.46 15.57 1.28
N ARG A 43 -9.02 16.43 0.36
CA ARG A 43 -7.67 16.38 -0.21
C ARG A 43 -6.58 16.43 0.88
N GLU A 44 -6.81 17.21 1.91
CA GLU A 44 -5.88 17.43 3.04
C GLU A 44 -5.64 16.17 3.86
N ARG A 45 -6.57 15.18 3.77
CA ARG A 45 -6.36 13.85 4.36
C ARG A 45 -5.21 13.09 3.68
N LEU A 46 -4.98 13.36 2.40
CA LEU A 46 -4.00 12.63 1.58
C LEU A 46 -2.77 13.49 1.25
N PHE A 47 -2.95 14.81 1.04
CA PHE A 47 -1.88 15.72 0.67
C PHE A 47 -2.00 17.06 1.40
N GLN A 48 -0.89 17.53 1.97
CA GLN A 48 -0.78 18.86 2.58
C GLN A 48 0.53 19.53 2.12
N HIS A 49 0.47 20.80 1.78
CA HIS A 49 1.63 21.56 1.31
C HIS A 49 2.40 20.89 0.16
N GLY A 50 1.69 20.19 -0.72
CA GLY A 50 2.31 19.45 -1.83
C GLY A 50 2.97 18.12 -1.46
N LEU A 51 2.91 17.71 -0.19
CA LEU A 51 3.49 16.46 0.29
C LEU A 51 2.41 15.43 0.67
N PRO A 52 2.68 14.14 0.50
CA PRO A 52 1.82 13.07 1.00
C PRO A 52 1.69 13.12 2.53
N VAL A 53 0.49 12.90 3.05
CA VAL A 53 0.27 12.67 4.48
C VAL A 53 0.47 11.20 4.77
N ASP A 54 1.47 10.89 5.57
CA ASP A 54 1.84 9.50 5.89
C ASP A 54 2.43 9.43 7.31
N PHE A 55 2.80 8.25 7.77
CA PHE A 55 3.37 8.04 9.08
C PHE A 55 4.60 7.15 9.04
N LEU A 56 5.62 7.55 9.76
CA LEU A 56 6.81 6.75 9.96
C LEU A 56 6.66 5.98 11.28
N CYS A 57 6.31 4.72 11.18
CA CYS A 57 6.35 3.80 12.29
C CYS A 57 7.27 2.64 11.92
N HIS A 58 8.21 2.36 12.80
CA HIS A 58 9.18 1.30 12.61
C HIS A 58 8.72 0.02 13.31
N GLY A 59 8.63 -1.06 12.56
CA GLY A 59 8.32 -2.38 13.11
C GLY A 59 9.57 -3.07 13.65
N TRP A 60 9.46 -3.70 14.82
CA TRP A 60 10.53 -4.51 15.39
C TRP A 60 10.70 -5.82 14.63
N LEU A 61 11.93 -6.20 14.34
CA LEU A 61 12.55 -7.53 14.08
C LEU A 61 11.70 -8.67 13.47
N LYS A 62 10.40 -8.59 13.42
CA LYS A 62 9.53 -9.72 13.04
C LYS A 62 9.70 -10.21 11.60
N ARG A 63 10.55 -9.57 10.77
CA ARG A 63 10.67 -9.86 9.34
C ARG A 63 12.10 -9.76 8.78
N GLY A 64 13.12 -9.78 9.63
CA GLY A 64 14.51 -9.86 9.19
C GLY A 64 14.83 -11.19 8.50
N THR A 65 15.95 -11.24 7.78
CA THR A 65 16.41 -12.40 7.00
C THR A 65 16.45 -13.71 7.78
N LEU A 66 16.73 -13.68 9.09
CA LEU A 66 16.70 -14.84 9.94
C LEU A 66 15.28 -15.40 10.14
N PHE A 67 14.30 -14.51 10.28
CA PHE A 67 12.90 -14.89 10.48
C PHE A 67 12.25 -15.38 9.18
N SER A 68 12.66 -14.84 8.02
CA SER A 68 12.18 -15.32 6.72
C SER A 68 12.68 -16.74 6.42
N ARG A 69 13.90 -17.10 6.86
CA ARG A 69 14.42 -18.47 6.75
C ARG A 69 13.62 -19.49 7.57
N LEU A 70 13.10 -19.09 8.73
CA LEU A 70 12.28 -19.95 9.60
C LEU A 70 10.83 -20.07 9.13
N ARG A 71 10.32 -19.11 8.38
CA ARG A 71 8.91 -19.01 7.96
C ARG A 71 8.63 -19.62 6.57
N GLY A 72 9.67 -20.02 5.84
CA GLY A 72 9.55 -20.45 4.44
C GLY A 72 9.54 -19.28 3.45
N GLN A 73 9.60 -19.60 2.17
CA GLN A 73 9.64 -18.61 1.09
C GLN A 73 8.30 -17.85 1.02
N ASN A 74 8.39 -16.51 1.04
CA ASN A 74 7.26 -15.61 0.83
C ASN A 74 7.71 -14.46 -0.08
N SER A 75 7.33 -14.54 -1.35
CA SER A 75 7.74 -13.58 -2.40
C SER A 75 7.40 -12.13 -2.07
N TRP A 76 6.29 -11.89 -1.34
CA TRP A 76 5.92 -10.54 -0.92
C TRP A 76 6.86 -10.00 0.16
N VAL A 77 7.22 -10.82 1.16
CA VAL A 77 8.21 -10.43 2.19
C VAL A 77 9.59 -10.21 1.58
N ASP A 78 9.98 -11.04 0.61
CA ASP A 78 11.26 -10.88 -0.10
C ASP A 78 11.30 -9.56 -0.87
N ALA A 79 10.24 -9.21 -1.58
CA ALA A 79 10.13 -7.95 -2.30
C ALA A 79 10.21 -6.72 -1.35
N LEU A 80 9.58 -6.78 -0.18
CA LEU A 80 9.69 -5.73 0.82
C LEU A 80 11.12 -5.61 1.40
N ASN A 81 11.79 -6.73 1.63
CA ASN A 81 13.20 -6.74 2.06
C ASN A 81 14.12 -6.17 0.97
N ASN A 82 13.83 -6.44 -0.30
CA ASN A 82 14.54 -5.85 -1.42
C ASN A 82 14.38 -4.33 -1.43
N ASN A 83 13.15 -3.82 -1.25
CA ASN A 83 12.89 -2.38 -1.13
C ASN A 83 13.71 -1.76 0.01
N ILE A 84 13.67 -2.36 1.21
CA ILE A 84 14.41 -1.87 2.38
C ILE A 84 15.91 -1.85 2.14
N ARG A 85 16.46 -2.89 1.47
CA ARG A 85 17.87 -2.95 1.11
C ARG A 85 18.28 -1.78 0.21
N LEU A 86 17.45 -1.41 -0.76
CA LEU A 86 17.70 -0.27 -1.63
C LEU A 86 17.65 1.06 -0.86
N ILE A 87 16.64 1.23 -0.01
CA ILE A 87 16.50 2.43 0.84
C ILE A 87 17.74 2.61 1.73
N ASN A 88 18.22 1.55 2.35
CA ASN A 88 19.42 1.59 3.22
C ASN A 88 20.73 1.91 2.47
N ARG A 89 20.75 1.86 1.15
CA ARG A 89 21.90 2.32 0.34
C ARG A 89 21.95 3.85 0.23
N GLN A 90 20.82 4.53 0.40
CA GLN A 90 20.66 5.97 0.19
C GLN A 90 20.44 6.75 1.48
N PHE A 91 19.74 6.16 2.46
CA PHE A 91 19.28 6.86 3.64
C PHE A 91 19.70 6.17 4.93
N GLN A 92 19.90 7.00 5.94
CA GLN A 92 20.13 6.57 7.31
C GLN A 92 19.05 7.15 8.23
N PRO A 93 18.50 6.39 9.21
CA PRO A 93 17.49 6.89 10.12
C PRO A 93 17.90 8.15 10.90
N ALA A 94 19.18 8.33 11.14
CA ALA A 94 19.72 9.49 11.86
C ALA A 94 19.50 10.82 11.13
N SER A 95 19.30 10.82 9.81
CA SER A 95 19.09 12.04 9.01
C SER A 95 17.68 12.64 9.17
N LEU A 96 16.71 11.87 9.68
CA LEU A 96 15.34 12.32 9.82
C LEU A 96 15.17 13.41 10.89
N SER A 97 14.31 14.36 10.61
CA SER A 97 13.97 15.46 11.51
C SER A 97 13.09 14.99 12.69
N LYS A 98 13.08 15.77 13.77
CA LYS A 98 12.23 15.48 14.94
C LYS A 98 10.71 15.44 14.61
N PRO A 99 10.13 16.37 13.84
CA PRO A 99 8.71 16.32 13.50
C PRO A 99 8.30 15.01 12.81
N GLN A 100 9.12 14.47 11.92
CA GLN A 100 8.83 13.23 11.19
C GLN A 100 8.82 11.99 12.10
N LEU A 101 9.61 12.02 13.17
CA LEU A 101 9.76 10.91 14.11
C LEU A 101 8.77 10.96 15.29
N PHE A 102 8.31 12.17 15.66
CA PHE A 102 7.59 12.40 16.92
C PHE A 102 6.29 13.18 16.73
N ALA A 103 5.56 12.93 15.65
CA ALA A 103 4.26 13.56 15.43
C ALA A 103 3.31 13.32 16.62
N SER A 104 2.43 14.29 16.88
CA SER A 104 1.45 14.21 17.97
C SER A 104 0.52 13.01 17.87
N SER A 105 0.19 12.61 16.62
CA SER A 105 -0.65 11.46 16.29
C SER A 105 0.01 10.09 16.53
N TYR A 106 1.32 10.05 16.81
CA TYR A 106 2.01 8.78 17.08
C TYR A 106 1.84 8.38 18.54
N SER A 107 1.58 7.10 18.77
CA SER A 107 1.53 6.52 20.12
C SER A 107 2.89 6.58 20.80
N LEU A 108 2.90 6.48 22.14
CA LEU A 108 4.14 6.44 22.92
C LEU A 108 5.08 5.29 22.46
N ARG A 109 4.51 4.12 22.15
CA ARG A 109 5.28 2.97 21.64
C ARG A 109 5.97 3.27 20.31
N GLU A 110 5.28 3.95 19.40
CA GLU A 110 5.84 4.35 18.11
C GLU A 110 6.93 5.40 18.29
N LYS A 111 6.76 6.36 19.17
CA LYS A 111 7.78 7.36 19.50
C LYS A 111 9.03 6.71 20.10
N ILE A 112 8.89 5.76 21.02
CA ILE A 112 10.03 5.01 21.59
C ILE A 112 10.73 4.21 20.49
N SER A 113 9.98 3.54 19.63
CA SER A 113 10.54 2.81 18.47
C SER A 113 11.34 3.73 17.56
N ASN A 114 10.84 4.94 17.30
CA ASN A 114 11.53 5.94 16.47
C ASN A 114 12.77 6.54 17.16
N ILE A 115 12.81 6.62 18.50
CA ILE A 115 14.04 6.96 19.25
C ILE A 115 15.11 5.91 19.00
N LEU A 116 14.75 4.63 19.15
CA LEU A 116 15.68 3.53 18.90
C LEU A 116 16.17 3.55 17.45
N LEU A 117 15.26 3.77 16.49
CA LEU A 117 15.60 3.90 15.08
C LEU A 117 16.63 5.01 14.85
N LYS A 118 16.40 6.21 15.40
CA LYS A 118 17.26 7.37 15.17
C LYS A 118 18.62 7.26 15.82
N TYR A 119 18.69 6.81 17.06
CA TYR A 119 19.91 6.92 17.86
C TYR A 119 20.73 5.63 17.97
N PHE A 120 20.10 4.47 17.80
CA PHE A 120 20.76 3.18 17.99
C PHE A 120 20.90 2.37 16.69
N TYR A 121 19.93 2.49 15.78
CA TYR A 121 19.99 1.78 14.52
C TYR A 121 20.58 2.66 13.42
N ARG A 122 21.47 2.08 12.61
CA ARG A 122 22.10 2.78 11.48
C ARG A 122 21.38 2.53 10.16
N HIS A 123 20.34 1.71 10.17
CA HIS A 123 19.60 1.32 8.98
C HIS A 123 18.15 0.98 9.33
N TYR A 124 17.28 1.03 8.33
CA TYR A 124 15.89 0.64 8.45
C TYR A 124 15.78 -0.88 8.43
N PHE A 125 14.93 -1.45 9.29
CA PHE A 125 14.63 -2.87 9.32
C PHE A 125 13.24 -3.17 8.75
N TRP A 126 12.30 -2.28 8.99
CA TRP A 126 10.91 -2.45 8.60
C TRP A 126 10.13 -1.15 8.75
N PHE A 127 9.32 -0.82 7.72
CA PHE A 127 8.31 0.23 7.82
C PHE A 127 6.96 -0.39 8.11
N ALA A 128 6.16 0.21 8.99
CA ALA A 128 4.79 -0.23 9.22
C ALA A 128 3.97 -0.10 7.94
N HIS A 129 3.28 -1.17 7.58
CA HIS A 129 2.46 -1.20 6.37
C HIS A 129 1.11 -0.58 6.59
N TRP A 130 0.62 0.01 5.49
CA TRP A 130 -0.70 0.55 5.35
C TRP A 130 -1.27 -0.01 4.04
N HIS A 131 -2.02 -1.13 4.12
CA HIS A 131 -2.63 -1.76 2.94
C HIS A 131 -3.98 -1.11 2.64
N LEU A 132 -3.94 0.17 2.30
CA LEU A 132 -5.07 1.05 2.04
C LEU A 132 -4.62 2.13 1.04
N PRO A 133 -5.47 3.06 0.59
CA PRO A 133 -5.09 4.09 -0.37
C PRO A 133 -3.80 4.81 0.01
N GLN A 134 -2.85 4.86 -0.92
CA GLN A 134 -1.51 5.40 -0.71
C GLN A 134 -1.29 6.67 -1.53
N PRO A 135 -1.03 7.82 -0.89
CA PRO A 135 -0.69 9.04 -1.60
C PRO A 135 0.76 9.03 -2.07
N TYR A 136 0.97 9.33 -3.34
CA TYR A 136 2.28 9.47 -3.96
C TYR A 136 2.41 10.75 -4.77
N THR A 137 3.65 11.20 -4.99
CA THR A 137 3.96 12.19 -6.00
C THR A 137 4.65 11.52 -7.20
N ARG A 138 4.37 12.01 -8.40
CA ARG A 138 5.08 11.57 -9.60
C ARG A 138 6.59 11.87 -9.49
N HIS A 139 6.93 12.98 -8.86
CA HIS A 139 8.31 13.35 -8.57
C HIS A 139 9.04 12.24 -7.80
N THR A 140 8.44 11.71 -6.73
CA THR A 140 9.02 10.58 -5.97
C THR A 140 9.27 9.35 -6.86
N LEU A 141 8.32 8.99 -7.73
CA LEU A 141 8.52 7.85 -8.63
C LEU A 141 9.71 8.08 -9.56
N GLN A 142 9.87 9.31 -10.06
CA GLN A 142 10.99 9.69 -10.94
C GLN A 142 12.33 9.64 -10.20
N GLU A 143 12.42 10.16 -8.98
CA GLU A 143 13.63 10.08 -8.15
C GLU A 143 14.03 8.63 -7.88
N VAL A 144 13.08 7.80 -7.43
CA VAL A 144 13.30 6.37 -7.18
C VAL A 144 13.79 5.66 -8.44
N TYR A 145 13.18 5.96 -9.59
CA TYR A 145 13.61 5.39 -10.86
C TYR A 145 15.02 5.84 -11.24
N GLN A 146 15.37 7.11 -11.06
CA GLN A 146 16.73 7.62 -11.35
C GLN A 146 17.81 6.92 -10.52
N HIS A 147 17.50 6.64 -9.25
CA HIS A 147 18.47 6.01 -8.34
C HIS A 147 18.58 4.49 -8.50
N PHE A 148 17.50 3.81 -8.90
CA PHE A 148 17.41 2.35 -8.92
C PHE A 148 16.94 1.78 -10.26
N ALA A 149 17.21 2.48 -11.37
CA ALA A 149 16.78 2.02 -12.69
C ALA A 149 17.20 0.58 -13.03
N PRO A 150 18.44 0.14 -12.75
CA PRO A 150 18.86 -1.23 -13.03
C PRO A 150 18.03 -2.27 -12.27
N GLU A 151 17.78 -2.06 -10.98
CA GLU A 151 17.02 -2.95 -10.12
C GLU A 151 15.53 -2.96 -10.50
N ILE A 152 14.97 -1.79 -10.82
CA ILE A 152 13.58 -1.66 -11.28
C ILE A 152 13.39 -2.36 -12.62
N LEU A 153 14.30 -2.18 -13.57
CA LEU A 153 14.24 -2.85 -14.87
C LEU A 153 14.37 -4.37 -14.74
N ALA A 154 15.21 -4.86 -13.83
CA ALA A 154 15.34 -6.29 -13.54
C ALA A 154 14.05 -6.85 -12.91
N SER A 155 13.45 -6.16 -11.95
CA SER A 155 12.18 -6.54 -11.32
C SER A 155 11.02 -6.54 -12.33
N THR A 156 10.91 -5.48 -13.15
CA THR A 156 9.82 -5.34 -14.13
C THR A 156 9.94 -6.26 -15.35
N ALA A 157 11.04 -6.99 -15.48
CA ALA A 157 11.19 -8.05 -16.47
C ALA A 157 10.53 -9.38 -16.04
N ASN A 158 10.20 -9.54 -14.77
CA ASN A 158 9.60 -10.74 -14.22
C ASN A 158 8.12 -10.85 -14.60
N ARG A 159 7.76 -11.80 -15.44
CA ARG A 159 6.36 -12.08 -15.82
C ARG A 159 5.52 -12.62 -14.67
N PHE A 160 6.14 -13.38 -13.78
CA PHE A 160 5.58 -13.95 -12.56
C PHE A 160 6.38 -13.46 -11.37
N ARG A 161 5.85 -13.62 -10.16
CA ARG A 161 6.54 -13.23 -8.93
C ARG A 161 7.89 -13.95 -8.81
N ALA A 162 8.93 -13.17 -8.48
CA ALA A 162 10.31 -13.63 -8.40
C ALA A 162 11.01 -13.07 -7.15
N PRO A 163 12.08 -13.73 -6.66
CA PRO A 163 12.79 -13.30 -5.45
C PRO A 163 13.43 -11.92 -5.52
N ASN A 164 13.66 -11.40 -6.72
CA ASN A 164 14.23 -10.06 -6.96
C ASN A 164 13.16 -8.98 -7.22
N ASP A 165 11.89 -9.28 -6.98
CA ASP A 165 10.83 -8.30 -7.16
C ASP A 165 11.00 -7.10 -6.22
N LEU A 166 10.57 -5.94 -6.72
CA LEU A 166 10.33 -4.70 -6.00
C LEU A 166 8.85 -4.40 -6.04
N THR A 167 8.33 -3.71 -5.03
CA THR A 167 6.92 -3.30 -4.99
C THR A 167 6.81 -1.79 -4.95
N ILE A 168 5.60 -1.27 -5.18
CA ILE A 168 5.30 0.16 -5.10
C ILE A 168 5.67 0.77 -3.73
N TYR A 169 5.74 -0.04 -2.68
CA TYR A 169 6.21 0.39 -1.36
C TYR A 169 7.64 0.94 -1.36
N LEU A 170 8.46 0.66 -2.37
CA LEU A 170 9.76 1.31 -2.53
C LEU A 170 9.62 2.84 -2.60
N ASN A 171 8.61 3.32 -3.32
CA ASN A 171 8.32 4.75 -3.42
C ASN A 171 7.85 5.33 -2.07
N ARG A 172 6.99 4.62 -1.34
CA ARG A 172 6.59 5.02 0.01
C ARG A 172 7.76 5.07 0.97
N TYR A 173 8.61 4.05 0.94
CA TYR A 173 9.79 4.00 1.80
C TYR A 173 10.78 5.12 1.48
N TRP A 174 10.90 5.49 0.20
CA TRP A 174 11.67 6.67 -0.22
C TRP A 174 11.10 7.94 0.38
N GLN A 175 9.79 8.19 0.25
CA GLN A 175 9.12 9.35 0.86
C GLN A 175 9.38 9.43 2.37
N LEU A 176 9.23 8.30 3.07
CA LEU A 176 9.42 8.25 4.51
C LEU A 176 10.90 8.45 4.90
N ALA A 177 11.83 7.85 4.19
CA ALA A 177 13.25 7.89 4.51
C ALA A 177 13.90 9.23 4.13
N SER A 178 13.44 9.88 3.05
CA SER A 178 13.87 11.24 2.65
C SER A 178 13.22 12.34 3.50
N GLY A 179 12.13 12.01 4.21
CA GLY A 179 11.35 12.99 4.96
C GLY A 179 10.37 13.80 4.09
N ALA A 180 10.13 13.40 2.85
CA ALA A 180 9.20 14.03 1.92
C ALA A 180 7.74 13.66 2.19
N PHE A 181 7.27 13.85 3.42
CA PHE A 181 5.91 13.58 3.85
C PHE A 181 5.49 14.47 5.02
N ILE A 182 4.19 14.65 5.20
CA ILE A 182 3.58 15.28 6.38
C ILE A 182 3.28 14.19 7.41
N PRO A 183 3.91 14.24 8.58
CA PRO A 183 3.80 13.18 9.57
C PRO A 183 2.46 13.21 10.32
N HIS A 184 1.54 12.37 9.91
CA HIS A 184 0.27 12.18 10.61
C HIS A 184 -0.22 10.74 10.45
N LYS A 185 -0.60 10.10 11.57
CA LYS A 185 -1.22 8.79 11.56
C LYS A 185 -2.71 8.92 11.87
N TYR A 186 -3.53 8.56 10.91
CA TYR A 186 -4.98 8.48 11.05
C TYR A 186 -5.41 7.06 11.46
N ASN A 187 -6.55 6.97 12.13
CA ASN A 187 -7.20 5.70 12.49
C ASN A 187 -8.52 5.53 11.72
N ASP A 188 -8.52 5.87 10.44
CA ASP A 188 -9.69 5.89 9.56
C ASP A 188 -9.62 4.80 8.48
N GLY A 189 -8.89 3.76 8.72
CA GLY A 189 -8.73 2.63 7.84
C GLY A 189 -9.08 1.30 8.48
N TYR A 190 -9.67 0.38 7.70
CA TYR A 190 -10.06 -0.95 8.12
C TYR A 190 -9.64 -1.98 7.08
N VAL A 191 -8.95 -3.02 7.52
CA VAL A 191 -8.51 -4.14 6.67
C VAL A 191 -9.02 -5.44 7.26
N ARG A 192 -9.75 -6.23 6.48
CA ARG A 192 -10.31 -7.50 6.91
C ARG A 192 -10.21 -8.56 5.81
N ASN A 193 -9.80 -9.76 6.19
CA ASN A 193 -9.95 -10.93 5.33
C ASN A 193 -11.39 -11.41 5.39
N ILE A 194 -11.96 -11.70 4.23
CA ILE A 194 -13.33 -12.18 4.06
C ILE A 194 -13.27 -13.58 3.47
N SER A 195 -13.56 -14.57 4.30
CA SER A 195 -13.55 -15.99 3.89
C SER A 195 -14.97 -16.55 3.70
N ASN A 196 -15.98 -15.89 4.28
CA ASN A 196 -17.37 -16.33 4.28
C ASN A 196 -18.32 -15.18 4.60
N LEU A 197 -19.64 -15.44 4.58
CA LEU A 197 -20.68 -14.46 4.88
C LEU A 197 -20.61 -13.91 6.31
N ALA A 198 -20.21 -14.71 7.29
CA ALA A 198 -20.10 -14.24 8.67
C ALA A 198 -18.98 -13.20 8.81
N ASP A 199 -17.83 -13.39 8.16
CA ASP A 199 -16.76 -12.41 8.13
C ASP A 199 -17.22 -11.09 7.51
N LEU A 200 -17.98 -11.16 6.42
CA LEU A 200 -18.52 -9.97 5.76
C LEU A 200 -19.55 -9.26 6.66
N SER A 201 -20.47 -10.00 7.30
CA SER A 201 -21.45 -9.42 8.24
C SER A 201 -20.75 -8.68 9.39
N HIS A 202 -19.75 -9.31 10.01
CA HIS A 202 -18.95 -8.67 11.05
C HIS A 202 -18.21 -7.41 10.57
N ALA A 203 -17.72 -7.43 9.33
CA ALA A 203 -17.08 -6.24 8.75
C ALA A 203 -18.09 -5.10 8.56
N ILE A 204 -19.28 -5.40 8.06
CA ILE A 204 -20.37 -4.42 7.86
C ILE A 204 -20.80 -3.84 9.21
N ASP A 205 -21.02 -4.69 10.21
CA ASP A 205 -21.41 -4.25 11.56
C ASP A 205 -20.34 -3.31 12.17
N HIS A 206 -19.07 -3.66 12.00
CA HIS A 206 -17.97 -2.81 12.45
C HIS A 206 -17.97 -1.45 11.74
N LEU A 207 -18.13 -1.42 10.42
CA LEU A 207 -18.16 -0.18 9.64
C LEU A 207 -19.36 0.71 9.96
N ASN A 208 -20.51 0.12 10.33
CA ASN A 208 -21.70 0.85 10.80
C ASN A 208 -21.47 1.49 12.17
N GLN A 209 -20.71 0.84 13.05
CA GLN A 209 -20.38 1.35 14.39
C GLN A 209 -19.25 2.38 14.36
N HIS A 210 -18.45 2.43 13.28
CA HIS A 210 -17.26 3.27 13.13
C HIS A 210 -17.38 4.21 11.91
N PRO A 211 -18.20 5.28 12.01
CA PRO A 211 -18.42 6.21 10.91
C PRO A 211 -17.17 7.03 10.52
N GLU A 212 -16.14 7.04 11.36
CA GLU A 212 -14.84 7.66 11.07
C GLU A 212 -14.00 6.90 10.04
N ILE A 213 -14.29 5.60 9.79
CA ILE A 213 -13.56 4.78 8.82
C ILE A 213 -13.91 5.23 7.39
N ARG A 214 -12.89 5.66 6.64
CA ARG A 214 -12.98 6.10 5.25
C ARG A 214 -12.44 5.10 4.26
N PHE A 215 -11.38 4.40 4.64
CA PHE A 215 -10.65 3.50 3.76
C PHE A 215 -10.85 2.06 4.21
N VAL A 216 -11.24 1.20 3.28
CA VAL A 216 -11.54 -0.21 3.57
C VAL A 216 -10.83 -1.10 2.57
N CYS A 217 -10.24 -2.18 3.06
CA CYS A 217 -9.80 -3.31 2.26
C CYS A 217 -10.53 -4.56 2.76
N LEU A 218 -11.37 -5.13 1.91
CA LEU A 218 -12.02 -6.42 2.15
C LEU A 218 -11.31 -7.46 1.27
N ASN A 219 -10.23 -8.02 1.80
CA ASN A 219 -9.39 -8.96 1.09
C ASN A 219 -10.10 -10.32 0.96
N ASP A 220 -10.41 -10.73 -0.28
CA ASP A 220 -11.04 -12.03 -0.55
C ASP A 220 -10.06 -13.15 -0.25
N THR A 221 -10.44 -13.98 0.72
CA THR A 221 -9.72 -15.20 1.12
C THR A 221 -10.63 -16.42 1.10
N CYS A 222 -11.76 -16.32 0.38
CA CYS A 222 -12.71 -17.42 0.24
C CYS A 222 -12.09 -18.56 -0.58
N THR A 223 -12.03 -19.73 0.03
CA THR A 223 -11.55 -20.97 -0.60
C THR A 223 -12.62 -22.05 -0.64
N SER A 224 -13.89 -21.69 -0.41
CA SER A 224 -15.00 -22.64 -0.41
C SER A 224 -15.14 -23.32 -1.77
N PRO A 225 -15.23 -24.65 -1.84
CA PRO A 225 -15.54 -25.36 -3.08
C PRO A 225 -17.05 -25.29 -3.43
N ASN A 226 -17.89 -24.75 -2.53
CA ASN A 226 -19.33 -24.64 -2.71
C ASN A 226 -19.65 -23.37 -3.53
N SER A 227 -20.03 -23.56 -4.79
CA SER A 227 -20.37 -22.45 -5.70
C SER A 227 -21.54 -21.59 -5.20
N ASN A 228 -22.50 -22.15 -4.47
CA ASN A 228 -23.64 -21.41 -3.92
C ASN A 228 -23.19 -20.46 -2.79
N GLU A 229 -22.29 -20.91 -1.91
CA GLU A 229 -21.72 -20.04 -0.87
C GLU A 229 -20.92 -18.89 -1.46
N VAL A 230 -20.10 -19.19 -2.46
CA VAL A 230 -19.33 -18.16 -3.19
C VAL A 230 -20.27 -17.16 -3.86
N ALA A 231 -21.31 -17.63 -4.54
CA ALA A 231 -22.29 -16.75 -5.19
C ALA A 231 -23.04 -15.85 -4.18
N GLN A 232 -23.43 -16.40 -3.02
CA GLN A 232 -24.05 -15.63 -1.94
C GLN A 232 -23.08 -14.57 -1.38
N LEU A 233 -21.83 -14.90 -1.19
CA LEU A 233 -20.80 -13.96 -0.72
C LEU A 233 -20.60 -12.81 -1.73
N ILE A 234 -20.47 -13.13 -3.02
CA ILE A 234 -20.33 -12.11 -4.09
C ILE A 234 -21.56 -11.21 -4.12
N HIS A 235 -22.77 -11.78 -4.03
CA HIS A 235 -23.99 -10.97 -4.01
C HIS A 235 -24.06 -10.05 -2.79
N ALA A 236 -23.69 -10.53 -1.62
CA ALA A 236 -23.67 -9.73 -0.39
C ALA A 236 -22.60 -8.61 -0.45
N GLN A 237 -21.42 -8.87 -1.00
CA GLN A 237 -20.40 -7.84 -1.25
C GLN A 237 -20.91 -6.78 -2.24
N HIS A 238 -21.55 -7.20 -3.32
CA HIS A 238 -22.10 -6.27 -4.30
C HIS A 238 -23.18 -5.36 -3.65
N THR A 239 -24.08 -5.93 -2.85
CA THR A 239 -25.10 -5.18 -2.10
C THR A 239 -24.46 -4.18 -1.14
N PHE A 240 -23.40 -4.58 -0.43
CA PHE A 240 -22.63 -3.71 0.45
C PHE A 240 -22.04 -2.52 -0.32
N TYR A 241 -21.36 -2.76 -1.44
CA TYR A 241 -20.78 -1.67 -2.24
C TYR A 241 -21.84 -0.76 -2.84
N GLN A 242 -22.95 -1.29 -3.33
CA GLN A 242 -24.08 -0.47 -3.82
C GLN A 242 -24.66 0.45 -2.75
N HIS A 243 -24.68 0.00 -1.49
CA HIS A 243 -25.16 0.83 -0.38
C HIS A 243 -24.26 2.05 -0.13
N TYR A 244 -22.94 1.85 -0.15
CA TYR A 244 -21.97 2.92 0.11
C TYR A 244 -21.61 3.77 -1.12
N LEU A 245 -21.65 3.17 -2.30
CA LEU A 245 -21.27 3.76 -3.58
C LEU A 245 -22.41 3.61 -4.60
N PRO A 246 -23.57 4.25 -4.36
CA PRO A 246 -24.78 4.04 -5.18
C PRO A 246 -24.68 4.65 -6.59
N ASN A 247 -23.82 5.63 -6.78
CA ASN A 247 -23.68 6.33 -8.05
C ASN A 247 -22.44 5.85 -8.79
N PRO A 248 -22.58 5.41 -10.05
CA PRO A 248 -21.41 5.06 -10.86
C PRO A 248 -20.55 6.30 -11.13
N ALA A 249 -19.24 6.08 -11.27
CA ALA A 249 -18.34 7.14 -11.69
C ALA A 249 -18.59 7.52 -13.16
N SER A 250 -18.23 8.75 -13.55
CA SER A 250 -18.49 9.25 -14.91
C SER A 250 -17.86 8.39 -16.02
N PHE A 251 -16.74 7.72 -15.74
CA PHE A 251 -16.08 6.81 -16.68
C PHE A 251 -16.77 5.44 -16.78
N GLU A 252 -17.56 5.02 -15.79
CA GLU A 252 -18.33 3.77 -15.83
C GLU A 252 -19.58 3.89 -16.71
N LEU A 253 -20.19 5.08 -16.78
CA LEU A 253 -21.38 5.35 -17.58
C LEU A 253 -21.16 5.15 -19.09
N ASN A 254 -19.94 5.33 -19.57
CA ASN A 254 -19.58 5.17 -20.98
C ASN A 254 -19.29 3.71 -21.40
N ASN A 255 -19.14 2.79 -20.46
CA ASN A 255 -18.78 1.40 -20.75
C ASN A 255 -19.98 0.44 -20.77
N SER A 256 -21.19 0.89 -20.39
CA SER A 256 -22.40 0.05 -20.38
C SER A 256 -22.87 -0.40 -21.78
N GLN A 257 -22.25 0.10 -22.86
CA GLN A 257 -22.59 -0.27 -24.24
C GLN A 257 -21.57 -1.22 -24.91
N THR A 258 -20.51 -1.64 -24.22
CA THR A 258 -19.42 -2.40 -24.86
C THR A 258 -19.21 -3.82 -24.29
N LEU A 259 -20.07 -4.27 -23.36
CA LEU A 259 -20.04 -5.63 -22.81
C LEU A 259 -21.38 -6.35 -23.07
N LEU A 260 -21.67 -6.63 -24.33
CA LEU A 260 -22.60 -7.67 -24.81
C LEU A 260 -21.91 -8.50 -25.90
#